data_d2d8601865ba095e7c8530e8d34d89c0
#
_entry.id   d2d8601865ba095e7c8530e8d34d89c0
#
_cell.length_a   1.000
_cell.length_b   1.000
_cell.length_c   1.000
_cell.angle_alpha   90.00
_cell.angle_beta   90.00
_cell.angle_gamma   90.00
#
_symmetry.space_group_name_H-M   'P 1'
#
loop_
_entity.id
_entity.type
_entity.pdbx_description
1 polymer ?
#
loop_
_entity_poly.entity_id
_entity_poly.type
_entity_poly.pdbx_seq_one_letter_code
_entity_poly.pdbx_strand_id
1 'polypeptide(L)'
;MQAYYLLIITTLCWGLNAVFARMAVGDISPMLLVSVRWLGTFILLALFTGRAIIADLPAIRRNFGYTYLLGTAGLGGFGTLIYYSAYTTTAINIGIIQGAMPAIVLIGSYFFFRTSVSLLQIGGVAVTILGVVFVSIHGEFERLMTLNFNTGDLLMLIAVLLYGSYTLGLRRK
;
A
#
# COMPACT_ATOMS: atom_id res chain seq x y z
N MET A 1 -7.23 9.89 -21.11
CA MET A 1 -5.85 10.40 -20.99
C MET A 1 -5.55 10.98 -19.61
N GLN A 2 -6.43 11.80 -19.01
CA GLN A 2 -6.20 12.35 -17.64
C GLN A 2 -5.91 11.29 -16.56
N ALA A 3 -6.59 10.14 -16.59
CA ALA A 3 -6.35 9.07 -15.61
C ALA A 3 -4.93 8.52 -15.65
N TYR A 4 -4.31 8.41 -16.82
CA TYR A 4 -2.93 7.91 -16.93
C TYR A 4 -1.90 8.92 -16.39
N TYR A 5 -2.12 10.23 -16.61
CA TYR A 5 -1.26 11.26 -16.00
C TYR A 5 -1.35 11.25 -14.48
N LEU A 6 -2.56 11.11 -13.93
CA LEU A 6 -2.75 11.00 -12.48
C LEU A 6 -2.10 9.74 -11.90
N LEU A 7 -2.17 8.62 -12.60
CA LEU A 7 -1.48 7.39 -12.18
C LEU A 7 0.04 7.57 -12.18
N ILE A 8 0.62 8.18 -13.22
CA ILE A 8 2.06 8.45 -13.28
C ILE A 8 2.49 9.35 -12.12
N ILE A 9 1.77 10.45 -11.87
CA ILE A 9 2.06 11.37 -10.76
C ILE A 9 1.97 10.62 -9.42
N THR A 10 0.92 9.82 -9.23
CA THR A 10 0.73 9.06 -8.00
C THR A 10 1.88 8.07 -7.76
N THR A 11 2.31 7.34 -8.79
CA THR A 11 3.42 6.39 -8.67
C THR A 11 4.75 7.08 -8.40
N LEU A 12 4.99 8.24 -9.01
CA LEU A 12 6.16 9.08 -8.71
C LEU A 12 6.14 9.57 -7.26
N CYS A 13 5.00 10.05 -6.76
CA CYS A 13 4.85 10.46 -5.36
C CYS A 13 5.07 9.28 -4.40
N TRP A 14 4.64 8.07 -4.75
CA TRP A 14 4.91 6.88 -3.94
C TRP A 14 6.39 6.51 -3.93
N GLY A 15 7.07 6.61 -5.08
CA GLY A 15 8.52 6.40 -5.17
C GLY A 15 9.29 7.42 -4.31
N LEU A 16 8.95 8.71 -4.40
CA LEU A 16 9.53 9.75 -3.55
C LEU A 16 9.27 9.50 -2.05
N ASN A 17 8.04 9.08 -1.69
CA ASN A 17 7.73 8.72 -0.31
C ASN A 17 8.61 7.58 0.22
N ALA A 18 8.91 6.58 -0.61
CA ALA A 18 9.81 5.49 -0.23
C ALA A 18 11.25 5.97 0.01
N VAL A 19 11.74 6.90 -0.83
CA VAL A 19 13.06 7.52 -0.66
C VAL A 19 13.12 8.32 0.63
N PHE A 20 12.15 9.21 0.87
CA PHE A 20 12.09 10.01 2.10
C PHE A 20 11.93 9.14 3.35
N ALA A 21 11.12 8.08 3.28
CA ALA A 21 10.99 7.13 4.37
C ALA A 21 12.32 6.47 4.72
N ARG A 22 13.11 6.10 3.69
CA ARG A 22 14.45 5.52 3.89
C ARG A 22 15.43 6.53 4.50
N MET A 23 15.39 7.79 4.09
CA MET A 23 16.23 8.84 4.64
C MET A 23 15.91 9.16 6.11
N ALA A 24 14.67 8.96 6.52
CA ALA A 24 14.21 9.23 7.88
C ALA A 24 14.52 8.09 8.88
N VAL A 25 14.98 6.93 8.39
CA VAL A 25 15.32 5.79 9.27
C VAL A 25 16.50 6.15 10.16
N GLY A 26 16.29 6.07 11.47
CA GLY A 26 17.28 6.40 12.49
C GLY A 26 17.15 7.81 13.08
N ASP A 27 16.62 8.77 12.31
CA ASP A 27 16.47 10.17 12.76
C ASP A 27 15.08 10.44 13.36
N ILE A 28 14.05 9.80 12.83
CA ILE A 28 12.65 10.01 13.23
C ILE A 28 11.98 8.68 13.52
N SER A 29 11.18 8.62 14.60
CA SER A 29 10.41 7.41 14.89
C SER A 29 9.35 7.15 13.80
N PRO A 30 9.10 5.87 13.42
CA PRO A 30 8.08 5.50 12.43
C PRO A 30 6.69 6.07 12.75
N MET A 31 6.31 6.03 14.02
CA MET A 31 5.00 6.53 14.47
C MET A 31 4.88 8.03 14.28
N LEU A 32 5.93 8.80 14.57
CA LEU A 32 5.93 10.25 14.35
C LEU A 32 5.83 10.57 12.85
N LEU A 33 6.61 9.88 12.03
CA LEU A 33 6.59 10.06 10.57
C LEU A 33 5.21 9.77 9.97
N VAL A 34 4.58 8.66 10.37
CA VAL A 34 3.22 8.31 9.95
C VAL A 34 2.23 9.37 10.39
N SER A 35 2.31 9.80 11.66
CA SER A 35 1.38 10.78 12.24
C SER A 35 1.47 12.14 11.53
N VAL A 36 2.68 12.65 11.34
CA VAL A 36 2.90 13.93 10.63
C VAL A 36 2.41 13.85 9.19
N ARG A 37 2.68 12.75 8.50
CA ARG A 37 2.21 12.54 7.13
C ARG A 37 0.68 12.54 7.03
N TRP A 38 0.00 11.81 7.92
CA TRP A 38 -1.46 11.75 7.90
C TRP A 38 -2.08 13.07 8.37
N LEU A 39 -1.47 13.77 9.32
CA LEU A 39 -1.91 15.12 9.72
C LEU A 39 -1.81 16.10 8.55
N GLY A 40 -0.68 16.10 7.84
CA GLY A 40 -0.50 16.92 6.65
C GLY A 40 -1.51 16.59 5.55
N THR A 41 -1.75 15.29 5.28
CA THR A 41 -2.78 14.84 4.34
C THR A 41 -4.17 15.31 4.76
N PHE A 42 -4.52 15.19 6.05
CA PHE A 42 -5.79 15.66 6.58
C PHE A 42 -5.97 17.17 6.38
N ILE A 43 -4.97 17.97 6.71
CA ILE A 43 -5.01 19.42 6.54
C ILE A 43 -5.21 19.78 5.07
N LEU A 44 -4.43 19.18 4.16
CA LEU A 44 -4.57 19.42 2.72
C LEU A 44 -5.98 19.04 2.22
N LEU A 45 -6.48 17.87 2.57
CA LEU A 45 -7.82 17.46 2.17
C LEU A 45 -8.90 18.37 2.77
N ALA A 46 -8.76 18.79 4.02
CA ALA A 46 -9.70 19.72 4.63
C ALA A 46 -9.74 21.07 3.92
N LEU A 47 -8.61 21.58 3.46
CA LEU A 47 -8.52 22.82 2.72
C LEU A 47 -9.17 22.73 1.33
N PHE A 48 -8.92 21.64 0.60
CA PHE A 48 -9.40 21.51 -0.79
C PHE A 48 -10.77 20.87 -0.93
N THR A 49 -11.14 19.97 -0.01
CA THR A 49 -12.37 19.18 -0.10
C THR A 49 -13.28 19.32 1.12
N GLY A 50 -12.99 20.24 2.04
CA GLY A 50 -13.72 20.40 3.30
C GLY A 50 -15.24 20.56 3.12
N ARG A 51 -15.69 21.31 2.10
CA ARG A 51 -17.14 21.46 1.80
C ARG A 51 -17.79 20.13 1.43
N ALA A 52 -17.13 19.31 0.62
CA ALA A 52 -17.63 17.98 0.23
C ALA A 52 -17.67 17.04 1.45
N ILE A 53 -16.63 17.07 2.28
CA ILE A 53 -16.57 16.26 3.51
C ILE A 53 -17.72 16.62 4.45
N ILE A 54 -18.02 17.93 4.61
CA ILE A 54 -19.16 18.39 5.46
C ILE A 54 -20.50 17.90 4.88
N ALA A 55 -20.67 17.95 3.56
CA ALA A 55 -21.87 17.45 2.91
C ALA A 55 -22.08 15.94 3.11
N ASP A 56 -20.98 15.17 3.09
CA ASP A 56 -21.00 13.71 3.28
C ASP A 56 -20.99 13.26 4.74
N LEU A 57 -20.89 14.21 5.69
CA LEU A 57 -20.80 13.92 7.12
C LEU A 57 -21.94 13.02 7.67
N PRO A 58 -23.21 13.17 7.25
CA PRO A 58 -24.27 12.27 7.67
C PRO A 58 -24.05 10.82 7.23
N ALA A 59 -23.55 10.62 6.00
CA ALA A 59 -23.24 9.29 5.47
C ALA A 59 -22.03 8.67 6.20
N ILE A 60 -21.00 9.48 6.46
CA ILE A 60 -19.81 9.08 7.22
C ILE A 60 -20.21 8.64 8.64
N ARG A 61 -21.05 9.44 9.34
CA ARG A 61 -21.51 9.11 10.69
C ARG A 61 -22.32 7.82 10.72
N ARG A 62 -23.19 7.60 9.74
CA ARG A 62 -24.00 6.37 9.64
C ARG A 62 -23.14 5.13 9.47
N ASN A 63 -21.99 5.23 8.79
CA ASN A 63 -21.08 4.12 8.50
C ASN A 63 -19.75 4.27 9.24
N PHE A 64 -19.71 5.04 10.34
CA PHE A 64 -18.47 5.43 11.01
C PHE A 64 -17.59 4.24 11.37
N GLY A 65 -18.17 3.20 11.99
CA GLY A 65 -17.41 2.02 12.39
C GLY A 65 -16.72 1.33 11.23
N TYR A 66 -17.41 1.17 10.10
CA TYR A 66 -16.84 0.58 8.90
C TYR A 66 -15.74 1.45 8.30
N THR A 67 -16.00 2.74 8.12
CA THR A 67 -15.03 3.69 7.53
C THR A 67 -13.79 3.83 8.42
N TYR A 68 -14.00 3.90 9.74
CA TYR A 68 -12.91 3.98 10.71
C TYR A 68 -12.03 2.72 10.70
N LEU A 69 -12.65 1.54 10.77
CA LEU A 69 -11.93 0.27 10.74
C LEU A 69 -11.15 0.11 9.43
N LEU A 70 -11.80 0.42 8.31
CA LEU A 70 -11.18 0.31 6.99
C LEU A 70 -10.01 1.27 6.83
N GLY A 71 -10.16 2.53 7.21
CA GLY A 71 -9.11 3.55 7.13
C GLY A 71 -7.96 3.25 8.09
N THR A 72 -8.27 2.91 9.35
CA THR A 72 -7.24 2.62 10.35
C THR A 72 -6.43 1.38 9.99
N ALA A 73 -7.09 0.28 9.62
CA ALA A 73 -6.39 -0.95 9.24
C ALA A 73 -5.63 -0.78 7.92
N GLY A 74 -6.32 -0.28 6.87
CA GLY A 74 -5.76 -0.24 5.53
C GLY A 74 -4.73 0.85 5.30
N LEU A 75 -4.90 2.03 5.87
CA LEU A 75 -3.98 3.15 5.67
C LEU A 75 -3.03 3.33 6.85
N GLY A 76 -3.56 3.39 8.07
CA GLY A 76 -2.77 3.54 9.29
C GLY A 76 -1.92 2.31 9.57
N GLY A 77 -2.54 1.13 9.62
CA GLY A 77 -1.87 -0.15 9.86
C GLY A 77 -0.83 -0.46 8.81
N PHE A 78 -1.20 -0.36 7.53
CA PHE A 78 -0.25 -0.52 6.42
C PHE A 78 0.97 0.38 6.56
N GLY A 79 0.76 1.70 6.75
CA GLY A 79 1.83 2.67 6.87
C GLY A 79 2.75 2.38 8.06
N THR A 80 2.18 2.04 9.20
CA THR A 80 2.93 1.71 10.41
C THR A 80 3.76 0.44 10.21
N LEU A 81 3.15 -0.63 9.70
CA LEU A 81 3.83 -1.91 9.53
C LEU A 81 4.97 -1.86 8.49
N ILE A 82 4.82 -1.08 7.41
CA ILE A 82 5.91 -0.86 6.45
C ILE A 82 7.14 -0.28 7.15
N TYR A 83 6.95 0.78 7.96
CA TYR A 83 8.10 1.40 8.62
C TYR A 83 8.72 0.49 9.67
N TYR A 84 7.92 -0.26 10.43
CA TYR A 84 8.47 -1.26 11.37
C TYR A 84 9.16 -2.41 10.65
N SER A 85 8.64 -2.87 9.51
CA SER A 85 9.31 -3.91 8.73
C SER A 85 10.69 -3.47 8.26
N ALA A 86 10.86 -2.19 7.90
CA ALA A 86 12.13 -1.65 7.41
C ALA A 86 13.28 -1.70 8.45
N TYR A 87 12.99 -1.89 9.74
CA TYR A 87 14.03 -2.08 10.75
C TYR A 87 14.66 -3.47 10.72
N THR A 88 13.92 -4.48 10.28
CA THR A 88 14.33 -5.87 10.41
C THR A 88 14.39 -6.62 9.08
N THR A 89 13.90 -6.01 7.98
CA THR A 89 14.01 -6.61 6.65
C THR A 89 14.69 -5.67 5.66
N THR A 90 15.01 -6.19 4.49
CA THR A 90 15.68 -5.46 3.42
C THR A 90 14.67 -4.72 2.53
N ALA A 91 15.13 -3.66 1.88
CA ALA A 91 14.32 -2.97 0.86
C ALA A 91 13.92 -3.91 -0.29
N ILE A 92 14.75 -4.92 -0.57
CA ILE A 92 14.49 -5.96 -1.58
C ILE A 92 13.26 -6.78 -1.19
N ASN A 93 13.24 -7.33 0.04
CA ASN A 93 12.12 -8.12 0.54
C ASN A 93 10.83 -7.30 0.60
N ILE A 94 10.90 -6.04 1.09
CA ILE A 94 9.76 -5.12 1.09
C ILE A 94 9.22 -4.94 -0.32
N GLY A 95 10.10 -4.69 -1.31
CA GLY A 95 9.72 -4.51 -2.72
C GLY A 95 9.04 -5.75 -3.30
N ILE A 96 9.59 -6.94 -3.07
CA ILE A 96 9.03 -8.22 -3.55
C ILE A 96 7.64 -8.45 -2.95
N ILE A 97 7.49 -8.31 -1.63
CA ILE A 97 6.22 -8.53 -0.93
C ILE A 97 5.18 -7.49 -1.37
N GLN A 98 5.58 -6.24 -1.50
CA GLN A 98 4.69 -5.17 -1.99
C GLN A 98 4.27 -5.38 -3.45
N GLY A 99 5.16 -5.91 -4.28
CA GLY A 99 4.87 -6.28 -5.67
C GLY A 99 3.80 -7.37 -5.82
N ALA A 100 3.55 -8.16 -4.77
CA ALA A 100 2.46 -9.14 -4.74
C ALA A 100 1.07 -8.51 -4.48
N MET A 101 0.99 -7.23 -4.12
CA MET A 101 -0.28 -6.56 -3.80
C MET A 101 -1.35 -6.67 -4.90
N PRO A 102 -1.05 -6.46 -6.20
CA PRO A 102 -2.06 -6.62 -7.25
C PRO A 102 -2.62 -8.04 -7.32
N ALA A 103 -1.79 -9.06 -7.06
CA ALA A 103 -2.23 -10.45 -7.01
C ALA A 103 -3.22 -10.69 -5.86
N ILE A 104 -2.92 -10.17 -4.67
CA ILE A 104 -3.79 -10.28 -3.48
C ILE A 104 -5.14 -9.61 -3.75
N VAL A 105 -5.15 -8.42 -4.34
CA VAL A 105 -6.40 -7.71 -4.69
C VAL A 105 -7.19 -8.47 -5.75
N LEU A 106 -6.52 -9.05 -6.75
CA LEU A 106 -7.16 -9.83 -7.81
C LEU A 106 -7.80 -11.10 -7.25
N ILE A 107 -7.06 -11.86 -6.45
CA ILE A 107 -7.53 -13.06 -5.76
C ILE A 107 -8.72 -12.72 -4.86
N GLY A 108 -8.58 -11.69 -4.02
CA GLY A 108 -9.67 -11.23 -3.15
C GLY A 108 -10.91 -10.80 -3.94
N SER A 109 -10.73 -10.10 -5.07
CA SER A 109 -11.84 -9.72 -5.94
C SER A 109 -12.59 -10.91 -6.51
N TYR A 110 -11.87 -11.96 -6.88
CA TYR A 110 -12.49 -13.21 -7.33
C TYR A 110 -13.30 -13.89 -6.23
N PHE A 111 -12.73 -14.06 -5.04
CA PHE A 111 -13.38 -14.78 -3.94
C PHE A 111 -14.56 -13.99 -3.32
N PHE A 112 -14.39 -12.69 -3.07
CA PHE A 112 -15.41 -11.90 -2.37
C PHE A 112 -16.49 -11.36 -3.29
N PHE A 113 -16.14 -11.03 -4.53
CA PHE A 113 -17.08 -10.39 -5.46
C PHE A 113 -17.41 -11.24 -6.68
N ARG A 114 -16.84 -12.46 -6.76
CA ARG A 114 -17.00 -13.37 -7.91
C ARG A 114 -16.72 -12.69 -9.25
N THR A 115 -15.79 -11.75 -9.26
CA THR A 115 -15.43 -11.01 -10.47
C THR A 115 -14.63 -11.93 -11.37
N SER A 116 -15.02 -12.06 -12.63
CA SER A 116 -14.25 -12.83 -13.60
C SER A 116 -12.86 -12.19 -13.79
N VAL A 117 -11.83 -13.00 -13.71
CA VAL A 117 -10.44 -12.56 -13.93
C VAL A 117 -10.05 -12.94 -15.35
N SER A 118 -9.64 -11.94 -16.13
CA SER A 118 -9.17 -12.20 -17.50
C SER A 118 -7.73 -12.71 -17.53
N LEU A 119 -7.40 -13.51 -18.56
CA LEU A 119 -6.02 -13.97 -18.77
C LEU A 119 -5.04 -12.79 -18.92
N LEU A 120 -5.49 -11.69 -19.49
CA LEU A 120 -4.68 -10.46 -19.61
C LEU A 120 -4.33 -9.87 -18.24
N GLN A 121 -5.27 -9.90 -17.29
CA GLN A 121 -5.03 -9.44 -15.91
C GLN A 121 -4.05 -10.37 -15.19
N ILE A 122 -4.20 -11.68 -15.34
CA ILE A 122 -3.25 -12.66 -14.79
C ILE A 122 -1.86 -12.43 -15.36
N GLY A 123 -1.75 -12.29 -16.69
CA GLY A 123 -0.49 -11.98 -17.37
C GLY A 123 0.14 -10.68 -16.89
N GLY A 124 -0.65 -9.62 -16.74
CA GLY A 124 -0.18 -8.34 -16.22
C GLY A 124 0.36 -8.42 -14.79
N VAL A 125 -0.33 -9.16 -13.91
CA VAL A 125 0.14 -9.40 -12.53
C VAL A 125 1.44 -10.22 -12.54
N ALA A 126 1.52 -11.26 -13.36
CA ALA A 126 2.73 -12.08 -13.46
C ALA A 126 3.93 -11.25 -13.93
N VAL A 127 3.76 -10.43 -14.97
CA VAL A 127 4.81 -9.51 -15.46
C VAL A 127 5.22 -8.51 -14.37
N THR A 128 4.26 -7.97 -13.61
CA THR A 128 4.54 -7.04 -12.51
C THR A 128 5.40 -7.72 -11.44
N ILE A 129 5.02 -8.91 -10.99
CA ILE A 129 5.77 -9.65 -9.97
C ILE A 129 7.19 -9.98 -10.47
N LEU A 130 7.31 -10.49 -11.70
CA LEU A 130 8.61 -10.78 -12.29
C LEU A 130 9.48 -9.52 -12.39
N GLY A 131 8.91 -8.40 -12.83
CA GLY A 131 9.62 -7.13 -12.93
C GLY A 131 10.10 -6.63 -11.57
N VAL A 132 9.25 -6.69 -10.53
CA VAL A 132 9.62 -6.29 -9.17
C VAL A 132 10.75 -7.18 -8.63
N VAL A 133 10.63 -8.51 -8.79
CA VAL A 133 11.68 -9.45 -8.37
C VAL A 133 12.98 -9.12 -9.09
N PHE A 134 12.97 -8.98 -10.41
CA PHE A 134 14.17 -8.70 -11.22
C PHE A 134 14.87 -7.40 -10.80
N VAL A 135 14.10 -6.32 -10.60
CA VAL A 135 14.64 -5.03 -10.12
C VAL A 135 15.18 -5.15 -8.71
N SER A 136 14.47 -5.86 -7.83
CA SER A 136 14.86 -6.01 -6.42
C SER A 136 16.18 -6.77 -6.25
N ILE A 137 16.43 -7.75 -7.09
CA ILE A 137 17.70 -8.51 -7.08
C ILE A 137 18.81 -7.84 -7.90
N HIS A 138 18.56 -6.66 -8.50
CA HIS A 138 19.51 -5.96 -9.38
C HIS A 138 19.98 -6.80 -10.60
N GLY A 139 19.14 -7.73 -11.05
CA GLY A 139 19.48 -8.69 -12.11
C GLY A 139 20.40 -9.84 -11.69
N GLU A 140 20.81 -9.92 -10.43
CA GLU A 140 21.69 -10.97 -9.90
C GLU A 140 20.86 -12.09 -9.27
N PHE A 141 20.65 -13.19 -9.99
CA PHE A 141 19.81 -14.31 -9.51
C PHE A 141 20.34 -14.98 -8.23
N GLU A 142 21.64 -14.89 -7.95
CA GLU A 142 22.23 -15.41 -6.72
C GLU A 142 21.63 -14.73 -5.47
N ARG A 143 21.19 -13.49 -5.56
CA ARG A 143 20.53 -12.78 -4.47
C ARG A 143 19.19 -13.38 -4.08
N LEU A 144 18.49 -14.06 -4.98
CA LEU A 144 17.27 -14.81 -4.65
C LEU A 144 17.54 -15.95 -3.67
N MET A 145 18.69 -16.60 -3.80
CA MET A 145 19.07 -17.73 -2.94
C MET A 145 19.54 -17.28 -1.55
N THR A 146 19.90 -16.00 -1.40
CA THR A 146 20.34 -15.42 -0.13
C THR A 146 19.22 -14.69 0.64
N LEU A 147 18.00 -14.69 0.11
CA LEU A 147 16.85 -14.10 0.78
C LEU A 147 16.51 -14.91 2.03
N ASN A 148 16.68 -14.31 3.18
CA ASN A 148 16.28 -14.88 4.46
C ASN A 148 14.94 -14.27 4.88
N PHE A 149 13.94 -15.12 5.11
CA PHE A 149 12.65 -14.68 5.63
C PHE A 149 12.78 -14.33 7.12
N ASN A 150 12.34 -13.14 7.49
CA ASN A 150 12.50 -12.60 8.84
C ASN A 150 11.20 -11.95 9.35
N THR A 151 11.22 -11.47 10.59
CA THR A 151 10.05 -10.84 11.22
C THR A 151 9.54 -9.63 10.44
N GLY A 152 10.43 -8.85 9.81
CA GLY A 152 10.04 -7.71 8.97
C GLY A 152 9.28 -8.14 7.73
N ASP A 153 9.62 -9.27 7.13
CA ASP A 153 8.90 -9.82 5.99
C ASP A 153 7.47 -10.22 6.37
N LEU A 154 7.30 -10.80 7.57
CA LEU A 154 5.98 -11.12 8.11
C LEU A 154 5.15 -9.85 8.35
N LEU A 155 5.75 -8.82 8.96
CA LEU A 155 5.09 -7.52 9.15
C LEU A 155 4.66 -6.91 7.81
N MET A 156 5.53 -6.99 6.81
CA MET A 156 5.23 -6.49 5.47
C MET A 156 4.10 -7.28 4.78
N LEU A 157 4.08 -8.61 4.95
CA LEU A 157 3.00 -9.44 4.42
C LEU A 157 1.65 -9.06 5.07
N ILE A 158 1.61 -8.87 6.38
CA ILE A 158 0.42 -8.39 7.09
C ILE A 158 0.02 -7.01 6.56
N ALA A 159 0.96 -6.10 6.37
CA ALA A 159 0.70 -4.77 5.82
C ALA A 159 -0.01 -4.86 4.46
N VAL A 160 0.53 -5.66 3.54
CA VAL A 160 -0.03 -5.82 2.19
C VAL A 160 -1.43 -6.46 2.23
N LEU A 161 -1.67 -7.41 3.13
CA LEU A 161 -3.00 -8.00 3.34
C LEU A 161 -4.00 -6.97 3.89
N LEU A 162 -3.60 -6.12 4.83
CA LEU A 162 -4.44 -5.02 5.35
C LEU A 162 -4.81 -4.03 4.25
N TYR A 163 -3.83 -3.61 3.44
CA TYR A 163 -4.08 -2.70 2.33
C TYR A 163 -4.92 -3.33 1.22
N GLY A 164 -4.69 -4.60 0.91
CA GLY A 164 -5.52 -5.37 -0.01
C GLY A 164 -6.97 -5.46 0.47
N SER A 165 -7.18 -5.74 1.75
CA SER A 165 -8.50 -5.77 2.39
C SER A 165 -9.19 -4.40 2.35
N TYR A 166 -8.45 -3.32 2.59
CA TYR A 166 -8.92 -1.95 2.42
C TYR A 166 -9.39 -1.69 0.99
N THR A 167 -8.57 -2.04 0.00
CA THR A 167 -8.89 -1.84 -1.42
C THR A 167 -10.16 -2.60 -1.83
N LEU A 168 -10.32 -3.83 -1.33
CA LEU A 168 -11.52 -4.63 -1.55
C LEU A 168 -12.74 -4.06 -0.81
N GLY A 169 -12.53 -3.57 0.40
CA GLY A 169 -13.57 -2.94 1.21
C GLY A 169 -14.15 -1.68 0.56
N LEU A 170 -13.34 -0.87 -0.12
CA LEU A 170 -13.82 0.31 -0.86
C LEU A 170 -14.83 -0.01 -1.97
N ARG A 171 -14.86 -1.25 -2.48
CA ARG A 171 -15.84 -1.68 -3.49
C ARG A 171 -17.21 -2.03 -2.91
N ARG A 172 -17.31 -2.16 -1.59
CA ARG A 172 -18.60 -2.43 -0.92
C ARG A 172 -19.43 -1.14 -0.92
N LYS A 173 -20.40 -1.07 -1.82
CA LYS A 173 -21.39 0.01 -1.88
C LYS A 173 -22.52 -0.25 -0.90
#